data_0f48e514c72a111003838539a0c0ff9d
#
_entry.id   0f48e514c72a111003838539a0c0ff9d
#
_cell.length_a   1.000
_cell.length_b   1.000
_cell.length_c   1.000
_cell.angle_alpha   90.00
_cell.angle_beta   90.00
_cell.angle_gamma   90.00
#
_symmetry.space_group_name_H-M   'P 1'
#
loop_
_entity.id
_entity.type
_entity.pdbx_description
1 polymer ?
#
loop_
_entity_poly.entity_id
_entity_poly.type
_entity_poly.pdbx_seq_one_letter_code
_entity_poly.pdbx_strand_id
1 'polypeptide(L)'
;MLQIAFLLAGATFVRKAAPFFMVAGLLWGGLGLAIFLDGLQGGLHFPLHVFGLFLLLDSLVSLALGSAAKGTQRGIFYFKGGVFLLIAILILSGRHDGTLVLAIVFGIAYFITGLFTIASAVVVRFTHWRRALLSGVLQILFAIFLFLPFPTEHDGTVSQFIGMVMLTGGVHSVILSLRMRQIRHGRSVFDILAPQTLMIGPREALPQDVQRTPGDQLIVHVWTPEGSAKQQTLPRPVINRYIAAVDANGVISTGHAALEVPPTLYISLYPAAEIDRSPSEFFNLLKAVEANTVAGKYQPDYRFEANMWCESDRKIYFSTFNAASLTSFWTQYRQTETYNLTWRNCSSSVAYALEAALDGALKERCSRGGFMRLLFIPELWIAAQLRKRATNMAWTPGLVLDYTRALHAVVHPTDVSLIHLLKKRWFTAADTGRQ
;
A
#
# COMPACT_ATOMS: atom_id res chain seq x y z
N MET A 1 -4.14 -5.21 0.28
CA MET A 1 -3.63 -5.99 -0.84
C MET A 1 -4.73 -6.30 -1.86
N LEU A 2 -5.80 -7.06 -1.54
CA LEU A 2 -6.87 -7.40 -2.50
C LEU A 2 -7.50 -6.19 -3.21
N GLN A 3 -7.64 -5.04 -2.54
CA GLN A 3 -8.16 -3.82 -3.16
C GLN A 3 -7.32 -3.38 -4.37
N ILE A 4 -5.99 -3.32 -4.22
CA ILE A 4 -5.10 -2.95 -5.33
C ILE A 4 -5.06 -4.04 -6.38
N ALA A 5 -5.04 -5.32 -5.99
CA ALA A 5 -5.11 -6.42 -6.94
C ALA A 5 -6.38 -6.35 -7.80
N PHE A 6 -7.54 -6.07 -7.20
CA PHE A 6 -8.79 -5.89 -7.92
C PHE A 6 -8.79 -4.65 -8.81
N LEU A 7 -8.21 -3.55 -8.34
CA LEU A 7 -8.02 -2.35 -9.15
C LEU A 7 -7.26 -2.68 -10.43
N LEU A 8 -6.10 -3.32 -10.30
CA LEU A 8 -5.25 -3.69 -11.44
C LEU A 8 -5.90 -4.72 -12.37
N ALA A 9 -6.71 -5.64 -11.85
CA ALA A 9 -7.43 -6.63 -12.63
C ALA A 9 -8.64 -6.05 -13.38
N GLY A 10 -9.24 -4.97 -12.88
CA GLY A 10 -10.35 -4.24 -13.50
C GLY A 10 -11.73 -4.84 -13.28
N ALA A 11 -12.76 -4.05 -13.56
CA ALA A 11 -14.15 -4.34 -13.23
C ALA A 11 -14.71 -5.63 -13.83
N THR A 12 -14.33 -5.97 -15.05
CA THR A 12 -14.81 -7.21 -15.73
C THR A 12 -14.34 -8.48 -15.04
N PHE A 13 -13.08 -8.52 -14.62
CA PHE A 13 -12.52 -9.63 -13.84
C PHE A 13 -13.16 -9.70 -12.46
N VAL A 14 -13.23 -8.56 -11.77
CA VAL A 14 -13.69 -8.48 -10.38
C VAL A 14 -15.15 -8.91 -10.24
N ARG A 15 -16.04 -8.50 -11.16
CA ARG A 15 -17.44 -8.95 -11.13
C ARG A 15 -17.59 -10.47 -11.22
N LYS A 16 -16.78 -11.12 -12.07
CA LYS A 16 -16.78 -12.58 -12.23
C LYS A 16 -16.16 -13.28 -11.01
N ALA A 17 -15.12 -12.69 -10.43
CA ALA A 17 -14.37 -13.27 -9.35
C ALA A 17 -14.96 -12.99 -7.95
N ALA A 18 -15.78 -11.94 -7.79
CA ALA A 18 -16.34 -11.54 -6.49
C ALA A 18 -17.08 -12.66 -5.74
N PRO A 19 -17.95 -13.48 -6.36
CA PRO A 19 -18.60 -14.59 -5.67
C PRO A 19 -17.60 -15.62 -5.13
N PHE A 20 -16.57 -15.94 -5.92
CA PHE A 20 -15.50 -16.85 -5.51
C PHE A 20 -14.74 -16.30 -4.30
N PHE A 21 -14.33 -15.03 -4.33
CA PHE A 21 -13.64 -14.40 -3.21
C PHE A 21 -14.50 -14.24 -1.97
N MET A 22 -15.81 -14.13 -2.12
CA MET A 22 -16.74 -14.14 -1.00
C MET A 22 -16.73 -15.52 -0.31
N VAL A 23 -16.89 -16.60 -1.07
CA VAL A 23 -16.85 -17.98 -0.53
C VAL A 23 -15.48 -18.27 0.08
N ALA A 24 -14.41 -17.96 -0.64
CA ALA A 24 -13.04 -18.13 -0.14
C ALA A 24 -12.80 -17.33 1.14
N GLY A 25 -13.33 -16.11 1.25
CA GLY A 25 -13.26 -15.28 2.45
C GLY A 25 -14.03 -15.86 3.63
N LEU A 26 -15.21 -16.43 3.40
CA LEU A 26 -15.99 -17.14 4.43
C LEU A 26 -15.26 -18.39 4.93
N LEU A 27 -14.73 -19.21 4.01
CA LEU A 27 -13.95 -20.40 4.37
C LEU A 27 -12.67 -20.05 5.12
N TRP A 28 -11.95 -19.04 4.64
CA TRP A 28 -10.72 -18.54 5.27
C TRP A 28 -10.98 -17.97 6.66
N GLY A 29 -12.02 -17.16 6.83
CA GLY A 29 -12.44 -16.61 8.10
C GLY A 29 -12.96 -17.68 9.07
N GLY A 30 -13.75 -18.63 8.57
CA GLY A 30 -14.25 -19.77 9.36
C GLY A 30 -13.12 -20.68 9.86
N LEU A 31 -12.15 -21.00 8.98
CA LEU A 31 -10.96 -21.73 9.38
C LEU A 31 -10.12 -20.92 10.37
N GLY A 32 -9.98 -19.62 10.17
CA GLY A 32 -9.31 -18.73 11.11
C GLY A 32 -9.96 -18.73 12.49
N LEU A 33 -11.29 -18.70 12.54
CA LEU A 33 -12.04 -18.82 13.81
C LEU A 33 -11.79 -20.17 14.49
N ALA A 34 -11.84 -21.26 13.74
CA ALA A 34 -11.58 -22.60 14.29
C ALA A 34 -10.15 -22.70 14.86
N ILE A 35 -9.13 -22.21 14.13
CA ILE A 35 -7.73 -22.17 14.61
C ILE A 35 -7.59 -21.28 15.85
N PHE A 36 -8.29 -20.13 15.88
CA PHE A 36 -8.28 -19.26 17.05
C PHE A 36 -8.85 -19.95 18.29
N LEU A 37 -9.99 -20.65 18.14
CA LEU A 37 -10.64 -21.39 19.22
C LEU A 37 -9.77 -22.57 19.70
N ASP A 38 -9.13 -23.30 18.78
CA ASP A 38 -8.13 -24.33 19.11
C ASP A 38 -6.97 -23.75 19.92
N GLY A 39 -6.51 -22.55 19.55
CA GLY A 39 -5.48 -21.81 20.31
C GLY A 39 -5.88 -21.45 21.74
N LEU A 40 -7.18 -21.28 22.04
CA LEU A 40 -7.67 -21.10 23.41
C LEU A 40 -7.60 -22.39 24.26
N GLN A 41 -7.41 -23.54 23.63
CA GLN A 41 -7.25 -24.84 24.25
C GLN A 41 -5.80 -25.37 24.18
N GLY A 42 -4.84 -24.52 23.83
CA GLY A 42 -3.41 -24.86 23.76
C GLY A 42 -2.92 -25.22 22.36
N GLY A 43 -3.76 -25.09 21.32
CA GLY A 43 -3.34 -25.36 19.92
C GLY A 43 -3.09 -26.83 19.62
N LEU A 44 -3.89 -27.73 20.19
CA LEU A 44 -3.68 -29.19 20.11
C LEU A 44 -3.87 -29.78 18.71
N HIS A 45 -4.74 -29.16 17.88
CA HIS A 45 -5.14 -29.70 16.56
C HIS A 45 -4.47 -28.95 15.40
N PHE A 46 -3.99 -27.74 15.61
CA PHE A 46 -3.33 -26.97 14.56
C PHE A 46 -1.94 -27.54 14.26
N PRO A 47 -1.63 -27.90 12.99
CA PRO A 47 -0.37 -28.55 12.64
C PRO A 47 0.79 -27.53 12.61
N LEU A 48 1.18 -27.05 13.79
CA LEU A 48 2.13 -25.96 13.97
C LEU A 48 3.48 -26.23 13.32
N HIS A 49 4.01 -27.46 13.44
CA HIS A 49 5.28 -27.84 12.83
C HIS A 49 5.22 -27.82 11.28
N VAL A 50 4.09 -28.25 10.70
CA VAL A 50 3.88 -28.19 9.25
C VAL A 50 3.87 -26.73 8.78
N PHE A 51 3.19 -25.85 9.52
CA PHE A 51 3.19 -24.40 9.25
C PHE A 51 4.60 -23.81 9.37
N GLY A 52 5.35 -24.15 10.42
CA GLY A 52 6.75 -23.75 10.60
C GLY A 52 7.65 -24.19 9.44
N LEU A 53 7.44 -25.43 8.93
CA LEU A 53 8.17 -25.93 7.77
C LEU A 53 7.86 -25.12 6.50
N PHE A 54 6.58 -24.79 6.25
CA PHE A 54 6.20 -23.90 5.13
C PHE A 54 6.84 -22.53 5.24
N LEU A 55 6.86 -21.92 6.42
CA LEU A 55 7.55 -20.66 6.64
C LEU A 55 9.05 -20.77 6.39
N LEU A 56 9.68 -21.86 6.81
CA LEU A 56 11.10 -22.12 6.56
C LEU A 56 11.40 -22.20 5.07
N LEU A 57 10.60 -22.96 4.31
CA LEU A 57 10.75 -23.07 2.86
C LEU A 57 10.55 -21.72 2.16
N ASP A 58 9.51 -20.97 2.51
CA ASP A 58 9.27 -19.62 1.95
C ASP A 58 10.41 -18.64 2.32
N SER A 59 10.96 -18.74 3.52
CA SER A 59 12.12 -17.97 3.94
C SER A 59 13.35 -18.27 3.06
N LEU A 60 13.69 -19.55 2.89
CA LEU A 60 14.84 -19.96 2.07
C LEU A 60 14.68 -19.51 0.62
N VAL A 61 13.50 -19.64 0.04
CA VAL A 61 13.18 -19.14 -1.29
C VAL A 61 13.33 -17.62 -1.36
N SER A 62 12.83 -16.90 -0.35
CA SER A 62 12.93 -15.43 -0.30
C SER A 62 14.40 -14.97 -0.19
N LEU A 63 15.22 -15.62 0.65
CA LEU A 63 16.65 -15.31 0.77
C LEU A 63 17.40 -15.62 -0.53
N ALA A 64 17.08 -16.75 -1.18
CA ALA A 64 17.67 -17.10 -2.48
C ALA A 64 17.31 -16.06 -3.56
N LEU A 65 16.06 -15.65 -3.64
CA LEU A 65 15.61 -14.58 -4.56
C LEU A 65 16.28 -13.25 -4.23
N GLY A 66 16.46 -12.93 -2.94
CA GLY A 66 17.17 -11.72 -2.49
C GLY A 66 18.61 -11.65 -2.99
N SER A 67 19.29 -12.78 -3.11
CA SER A 67 20.68 -12.83 -3.63
C SER A 67 20.78 -12.41 -5.11
N ALA A 68 19.70 -12.63 -5.86
CA ALA A 68 19.62 -12.34 -7.29
C ALA A 68 18.92 -11.03 -7.63
N ALA A 69 18.11 -10.52 -6.70
CA ALA A 69 17.40 -9.26 -6.85
C ALA A 69 18.34 -8.06 -6.75
N LYS A 70 17.95 -6.94 -7.38
CA LYS A 70 18.72 -5.67 -7.34
C LYS A 70 17.89 -4.57 -6.67
N GLY A 71 18.59 -3.56 -6.13
CA GLY A 71 17.96 -2.38 -5.54
C GLY A 71 17.01 -2.68 -4.38
N THR A 72 15.85 -2.05 -4.36
CA THR A 72 14.87 -2.15 -3.26
C THR A 72 14.32 -3.57 -3.09
N GLN A 73 14.12 -4.32 -4.19
CA GLN A 73 13.65 -5.71 -4.14
C GLN A 73 14.57 -6.62 -3.31
N ARG A 74 15.88 -6.43 -3.43
CA ARG A 74 16.87 -7.17 -2.65
C ARG A 74 16.63 -7.02 -1.14
N GLY A 75 16.45 -5.76 -0.69
CA GLY A 75 16.17 -5.48 0.72
C GLY A 75 14.88 -6.12 1.21
N ILE A 76 13.83 -6.08 0.39
CA ILE A 76 12.51 -6.66 0.72
C ILE A 76 12.61 -8.18 0.90
N PHE A 77 13.26 -8.88 -0.04
CA PHE A 77 13.41 -10.33 0.04
C PHE A 77 14.27 -10.75 1.24
N TYR A 78 15.36 -10.04 1.54
CA TYR A 78 16.15 -10.33 2.72
C TYR A 78 15.42 -10.07 4.02
N PHE A 79 14.68 -8.96 4.11
CA PHE A 79 13.86 -8.64 5.28
C PHE A 79 12.78 -9.69 5.50
N LYS A 80 11.98 -10.00 4.47
CA LYS A 80 10.93 -11.05 4.53
C LYS A 80 11.55 -12.40 4.91
N GLY A 81 12.60 -12.80 4.20
CA GLY A 81 13.28 -14.07 4.44
C GLY A 81 13.84 -14.17 5.86
N GLY A 82 14.50 -13.12 6.35
CA GLY A 82 15.04 -13.08 7.71
C GLY A 82 13.97 -13.19 8.79
N VAL A 83 12.89 -12.42 8.66
CA VAL A 83 11.76 -12.47 9.62
C VAL A 83 11.10 -13.85 9.61
N PHE A 84 10.82 -14.41 8.43
CA PHE A 84 10.18 -15.72 8.32
C PHE A 84 11.09 -16.85 8.81
N LEU A 85 12.42 -16.73 8.61
CA LEU A 85 13.40 -17.66 9.15
C LEU A 85 13.36 -17.67 10.68
N LEU A 86 13.39 -16.49 11.29
CA LEU A 86 13.33 -16.35 12.75
C LEU A 86 12.06 -16.99 13.29
N ILE A 87 10.90 -16.66 12.73
CA ILE A 87 9.60 -17.20 13.16
C ILE A 87 9.57 -18.73 12.96
N ALA A 88 10.05 -19.23 11.83
CA ALA A 88 10.09 -20.67 11.54
C ALA A 88 10.97 -21.42 12.55
N ILE A 89 12.15 -20.91 12.88
CA ILE A 89 13.06 -21.51 13.88
C ILE A 89 12.37 -21.55 15.26
N LEU A 90 11.73 -20.47 15.69
CA LEU A 90 11.02 -20.41 16.98
C LEU A 90 9.88 -21.43 17.03
N ILE A 91 9.09 -21.55 15.95
CA ILE A 91 8.00 -22.53 15.87
C ILE A 91 8.55 -23.98 15.88
N LEU A 92 9.56 -24.24 15.06
CA LEU A 92 10.11 -25.61 14.89
C LEU A 92 10.94 -26.06 16.09
N SER A 93 11.43 -25.11 16.92
CA SER A 93 12.16 -25.46 18.15
C SER A 93 11.26 -26.22 19.16
N GLY A 94 9.94 -26.07 19.06
CA GLY A 94 8.97 -26.74 19.93
C GLY A 94 9.13 -26.42 21.44
N ARG A 95 9.90 -25.38 21.76
CA ARG A 95 10.20 -24.98 23.14
C ARG A 95 9.14 -24.00 23.63
N HIS A 96 8.75 -24.14 24.90
CA HIS A 96 7.86 -23.17 25.56
C HIS A 96 8.41 -21.75 25.48
N ASP A 97 9.72 -21.56 25.63
CA ASP A 97 10.38 -20.26 25.45
C ASP A 97 10.17 -19.66 24.06
N GLY A 98 10.06 -20.51 23.02
CA GLY A 98 9.80 -20.08 21.65
C GLY A 98 8.41 -19.47 21.47
N THR A 99 7.39 -20.06 22.10
CA THR A 99 6.00 -19.54 22.06
C THR A 99 5.88 -18.24 22.85
N LEU A 100 6.56 -18.13 23.98
CA LEU A 100 6.63 -16.89 24.76
C LEU A 100 7.29 -15.74 23.95
N VAL A 101 8.42 -16.01 23.28
CA VAL A 101 9.08 -15.00 22.43
C VAL A 101 8.16 -14.55 21.32
N LEU A 102 7.42 -15.48 20.68
CA LEU A 102 6.45 -15.15 19.63
C LEU A 102 5.27 -14.34 20.18
N ALA A 103 4.79 -14.66 21.40
CA ALA A 103 3.77 -13.87 22.08
C ALA A 103 4.20 -12.41 22.26
N ILE A 104 5.44 -12.20 22.73
CA ILE A 104 6.02 -10.86 22.90
C ILE A 104 6.14 -10.14 21.55
N VAL A 105 6.70 -10.80 20.53
CA VAL A 105 6.88 -10.19 19.20
C VAL A 105 5.55 -9.80 18.57
N PHE A 106 4.57 -10.70 18.58
CA PHE A 106 3.25 -10.43 18.00
C PHE A 106 2.48 -9.41 18.83
N GLY A 107 2.56 -9.50 20.15
CA GLY A 107 1.96 -8.53 21.07
C GLY A 107 2.51 -7.13 20.84
N ILE A 108 3.82 -6.95 20.77
CA ILE A 108 4.45 -5.65 20.48
C ILE A 108 4.01 -5.14 19.10
N ALA A 109 3.96 -5.99 18.06
CA ALA A 109 3.53 -5.59 16.72
C ALA A 109 2.08 -5.08 16.73
N TYR A 110 1.15 -5.76 17.42
CA TYR A 110 -0.23 -5.30 17.55
C TYR A 110 -0.35 -4.05 18.43
N PHE A 111 0.43 -3.94 19.49
CA PHE A 111 0.45 -2.78 20.37
C PHE A 111 0.89 -1.52 19.63
N ILE A 112 2.03 -1.58 18.93
CA ILE A 112 2.55 -0.45 18.14
C ILE A 112 1.57 -0.07 17.03
N THR A 113 1.02 -1.05 16.30
CA THR A 113 0.03 -0.79 15.24
C THR A 113 -1.27 -0.21 15.79
N GLY A 114 -1.72 -0.67 16.95
CA GLY A 114 -2.88 -0.14 17.68
C GLY A 114 -2.67 1.31 18.10
N LEU A 115 -1.55 1.61 18.75
CA LEU A 115 -1.18 2.99 19.13
C LEU A 115 -1.13 3.91 17.93
N PHE A 116 -0.50 3.47 16.85
CA PHE A 116 -0.39 4.26 15.63
C PHE A 116 -1.75 4.53 14.99
N THR A 117 -2.65 3.53 15.01
CA THR A 117 -4.02 3.65 14.49
C THR A 117 -4.84 4.62 15.34
N ILE A 118 -4.73 4.56 16.67
CA ILE A 118 -5.39 5.50 17.59
C ILE A 118 -4.85 6.92 17.39
N ALA A 119 -3.53 7.08 17.39
CA ALA A 119 -2.91 8.39 17.19
C ALA A 119 -3.35 9.03 15.87
N SER A 120 -3.32 8.26 14.77
CA SER A 120 -3.80 8.73 13.47
C SER A 120 -5.28 9.14 13.50
N ALA A 121 -6.14 8.33 14.13
CA ALA A 121 -7.57 8.61 14.22
C ALA A 121 -7.87 9.88 15.02
N VAL A 122 -7.17 10.09 16.14
CA VAL A 122 -7.40 11.25 17.03
C VAL A 122 -6.82 12.53 16.43
N VAL A 123 -5.60 12.47 15.86
CA VAL A 123 -4.90 13.64 15.32
C VAL A 123 -5.52 14.08 14.00
N VAL A 124 -5.67 13.15 13.06
CA VAL A 124 -6.07 13.49 11.67
C VAL A 124 -7.58 13.62 11.52
N ARG A 125 -8.36 12.86 12.26
CA ARG A 125 -9.84 12.84 12.19
C ARG A 125 -10.39 12.64 10.79
N PHE A 126 -9.76 11.73 10.02
CA PHE A 126 -10.18 11.39 8.65
C PHE A 126 -11.59 10.75 8.64
N THR A 127 -12.16 10.66 7.45
CA THR A 127 -13.45 9.98 7.26
C THR A 127 -13.44 8.60 7.88
N HIS A 128 -14.38 8.31 8.78
CA HIS A 128 -14.47 7.06 9.56
C HIS A 128 -13.42 6.91 10.70
N TRP A 129 -12.82 7.98 11.19
CA TRP A 129 -11.86 7.97 12.30
C TRP A 129 -12.34 7.20 13.55
N ARG A 130 -13.67 7.24 13.86
CA ARG A 130 -14.25 6.50 14.99
C ARG A 130 -14.11 4.98 14.83
N ARG A 131 -14.28 4.46 13.59
CA ARG A 131 -14.06 3.04 13.29
C ARG A 131 -12.60 2.66 13.39
N ALA A 132 -11.69 3.53 12.94
CA ALA A 132 -10.26 3.34 13.09
C ALA A 132 -9.85 3.36 14.57
N LEU A 133 -10.40 4.29 15.37
CA LEU A 133 -10.18 4.34 16.83
C LEU A 133 -10.59 3.02 17.49
N LEU A 134 -11.81 2.54 17.22
CA LEU A 134 -12.27 1.25 17.74
C LEU A 134 -11.34 0.10 17.30
N SER A 135 -10.92 0.07 16.03
CA SER A 135 -9.96 -0.94 15.53
C SER A 135 -8.62 -0.86 16.25
N GLY A 136 -8.10 0.34 16.53
CA GLY A 136 -6.86 0.53 17.29
C GLY A 136 -6.98 0.05 18.73
N VAL A 137 -8.11 0.34 19.40
CA VAL A 137 -8.39 -0.16 20.75
C VAL A 137 -8.45 -1.69 20.76
N LEU A 138 -9.16 -2.30 19.81
CA LEU A 138 -9.23 -3.76 19.70
C LEU A 138 -7.85 -4.39 19.44
N GLN A 139 -6.98 -3.73 18.67
CA GLN A 139 -5.61 -4.19 18.46
C GLN A 139 -4.79 -4.15 19.75
N ILE A 140 -4.94 -3.10 20.58
CA ILE A 140 -4.26 -3.01 21.88
C ILE A 140 -4.80 -4.07 22.84
N LEU A 141 -6.11 -4.27 22.90
CA LEU A 141 -6.70 -5.33 23.74
C LEU A 141 -6.21 -6.72 23.33
N PHE A 142 -6.08 -6.97 22.02
CA PHE A 142 -5.52 -8.22 21.53
C PHE A 142 -4.02 -8.35 21.84
N ALA A 143 -3.25 -7.25 21.80
CA ALA A 143 -1.85 -7.25 22.23
C ALA A 143 -1.73 -7.62 23.72
N ILE A 144 -2.56 -7.01 24.58
CA ILE A 144 -2.60 -7.33 26.00
C ILE A 144 -2.96 -8.81 26.21
N PHE A 145 -3.95 -9.33 25.48
CA PHE A 145 -4.32 -10.74 25.52
C PHE A 145 -3.14 -11.65 25.16
N LEU A 146 -2.33 -11.32 24.15
CA LEU A 146 -1.14 -12.09 23.78
C LEU A 146 -0.02 -12.02 24.82
N PHE A 147 0.08 -10.93 25.59
CA PHE A 147 1.07 -10.80 26.67
C PHE A 147 0.68 -11.60 27.93
N LEU A 148 -0.62 -11.86 28.11
CA LEU A 148 -1.09 -12.58 29.29
C LEU A 148 -0.85 -14.10 29.12
N PRO A 149 -0.42 -14.82 30.17
CA PRO A 149 -0.21 -16.27 30.10
C PRO A 149 -1.53 -17.07 30.05
N PHE A 150 -2.67 -16.39 30.08
CA PHE A 150 -3.99 -17.01 30.06
C PHE A 150 -4.54 -17.11 28.63
N PRO A 151 -5.23 -18.20 28.24
CA PRO A 151 -5.61 -19.37 29.09
C PRO A 151 -4.59 -20.54 29.06
N THR A 152 -3.51 -20.47 28.28
CA THR A 152 -2.70 -21.66 27.93
C THR A 152 -1.20 -21.49 28.18
N GLU A 153 -0.78 -20.60 29.08
CA GLU A 153 0.63 -20.33 29.37
C GLU A 153 1.48 -20.09 28.07
N HIS A 154 0.86 -19.42 27.07
CA HIS A 154 1.40 -19.12 25.74
C HIS A 154 1.48 -20.29 24.74
N ASP A 155 1.12 -21.51 25.05
CA ASP A 155 1.22 -22.65 24.12
C ASP A 155 0.32 -22.45 22.87
N GLY A 156 -0.86 -21.85 23.04
CA GLY A 156 -1.79 -21.52 21.95
C GLY A 156 -1.51 -20.24 21.18
N THR A 157 -0.48 -19.45 21.54
CA THR A 157 -0.28 -18.08 21.03
C THR A 157 -0.17 -18.01 19.51
N VAL A 158 0.57 -18.93 18.91
CA VAL A 158 0.74 -18.92 17.44
C VAL A 158 -0.57 -19.20 16.74
N SER A 159 -1.35 -20.18 17.23
CA SER A 159 -2.68 -20.50 16.71
C SER A 159 -3.64 -19.33 16.89
N GLN A 160 -3.65 -18.66 18.05
CA GLN A 160 -4.45 -17.48 18.32
C GLN A 160 -4.10 -16.34 17.37
N PHE A 161 -2.81 -16.06 17.17
CA PHE A 161 -2.35 -15.03 16.24
C PHE A 161 -2.75 -15.32 14.79
N ILE A 162 -2.44 -16.54 14.30
CA ILE A 162 -2.76 -16.95 12.93
C ILE A 162 -4.28 -16.95 12.72
N GLY A 163 -5.03 -17.54 13.66
CA GLY A 163 -6.48 -17.57 13.62
C GLY A 163 -7.09 -16.18 13.53
N MET A 164 -6.60 -15.21 14.33
CA MET A 164 -7.07 -13.82 14.29
C MET A 164 -6.72 -13.13 12.98
N VAL A 165 -5.53 -13.34 12.43
CA VAL A 165 -5.13 -12.78 11.12
C VAL A 165 -6.00 -13.36 10.00
N MET A 166 -6.27 -14.67 10.02
CA MET A 166 -7.11 -15.33 9.04
C MET A 166 -8.57 -14.88 9.16
N LEU A 167 -9.11 -14.78 10.37
CA LEU A 167 -10.47 -14.31 10.64
C LEU A 167 -10.67 -12.88 10.13
N THR A 168 -9.81 -11.96 10.53
CA THR A 168 -9.89 -10.55 10.09
C THR A 168 -9.68 -10.41 8.58
N GLY A 169 -8.78 -11.19 7.99
CA GLY A 169 -8.55 -11.25 6.56
C GLY A 169 -9.77 -11.79 5.79
N GLY A 170 -10.41 -12.84 6.31
CA GLY A 170 -11.64 -13.42 5.77
C GLY A 170 -12.80 -12.43 5.78
N VAL A 171 -13.05 -11.80 6.92
CA VAL A 171 -14.08 -10.74 7.06
C VAL A 171 -13.83 -9.59 6.09
N HIS A 172 -12.59 -9.13 5.97
CA HIS A 172 -12.23 -8.08 5.03
C HIS A 172 -12.46 -8.50 3.57
N SER A 173 -12.14 -9.74 3.21
CA SER A 173 -12.38 -10.31 1.88
C SER A 173 -13.87 -10.37 1.56
N VAL A 174 -14.72 -10.80 2.49
CA VAL A 174 -16.18 -10.85 2.35
C VAL A 174 -16.75 -9.45 2.13
N ILE A 175 -16.39 -8.49 3.00
CA ILE A 175 -16.84 -7.10 2.88
C ILE A 175 -16.45 -6.49 1.52
N LEU A 176 -15.20 -6.72 1.12
CA LEU A 176 -14.71 -6.23 -0.17
C LEU A 176 -15.48 -6.87 -1.34
N SER A 177 -15.69 -8.19 -1.29
CA SER A 177 -16.44 -8.92 -2.33
C SER A 177 -17.90 -8.45 -2.44
N LEU A 178 -18.55 -8.16 -1.32
CA LEU A 178 -19.89 -7.58 -1.30
C LEU A 178 -19.93 -6.19 -1.99
N ARG A 179 -18.93 -5.35 -1.72
CA ARG A 179 -18.81 -4.05 -2.41
C ARG A 179 -18.57 -4.22 -3.91
N MET A 180 -17.70 -5.16 -4.29
CA MET A 180 -17.38 -5.42 -5.70
C MET A 180 -18.55 -6.00 -6.50
N ARG A 181 -19.49 -6.72 -5.87
CA ARG A 181 -20.75 -7.16 -6.52
C ARG A 181 -21.64 -6.00 -6.94
N GLN A 182 -21.48 -4.83 -6.32
CA GLN A 182 -22.24 -3.63 -6.65
C GLN A 182 -21.70 -2.87 -7.87
N ILE A 183 -20.61 -3.33 -8.49
CA ILE A 183 -20.04 -2.72 -9.70
C ILE A 183 -21.06 -2.87 -10.84
N ARG A 184 -21.68 -1.76 -11.25
CA ARG A 184 -22.54 -1.70 -12.43
C ARG A 184 -21.71 -1.76 -13.71
N HIS A 185 -22.37 -2.12 -14.83
CA HIS A 185 -21.72 -2.06 -16.14
C HIS A 185 -21.22 -0.63 -16.43
N GLY A 186 -20.01 -0.52 -16.97
CA GLY A 186 -19.38 0.77 -17.28
C GLY A 186 -18.73 1.50 -16.11
N ARG A 187 -18.82 0.96 -14.87
CA ARG A 187 -18.10 1.53 -13.73
C ARG A 187 -16.73 0.88 -13.50
N SER A 188 -15.81 1.67 -12.98
CA SER A 188 -14.47 1.22 -12.64
C SER A 188 -14.37 0.66 -11.22
N VAL A 189 -13.35 -0.13 -10.94
CA VAL A 189 -13.05 -0.59 -9.58
C VAL A 189 -12.64 0.61 -8.71
N PHE A 190 -11.95 1.56 -9.30
CA PHE A 190 -11.55 2.80 -8.65
C PHE A 190 -12.74 3.54 -8.03
N ASP A 191 -13.90 3.61 -8.71
CA ASP A 191 -15.10 4.30 -8.20
C ASP A 191 -15.60 3.76 -6.86
N ILE A 192 -15.34 2.48 -6.58
CA ILE A 192 -15.74 1.84 -5.31
C ILE A 192 -14.65 1.98 -4.24
N LEU A 193 -13.39 2.05 -4.65
CA LEU A 193 -12.26 2.13 -3.73
C LEU A 193 -11.90 3.57 -3.35
N ALA A 194 -12.23 4.53 -4.20
CA ALA A 194 -11.97 5.94 -3.95
C ALA A 194 -12.79 6.45 -2.75
N PRO A 195 -12.25 7.33 -1.91
CA PRO A 195 -13.02 8.00 -0.88
C PRO A 195 -14.19 8.78 -1.50
N GLN A 196 -15.39 8.60 -0.95
CA GLN A 196 -16.60 9.28 -1.46
C GLN A 196 -16.49 10.81 -1.46
N THR A 197 -15.65 11.34 -0.57
CA THR A 197 -15.37 12.79 -0.46
C THR A 197 -14.62 13.36 -1.66
N LEU A 198 -13.96 12.52 -2.48
CA LEU A 198 -13.21 12.95 -3.66
C LEU A 198 -14.07 13.12 -4.91
N MET A 199 -15.26 12.55 -4.92
CA MET A 199 -16.08 12.42 -6.12
C MET A 199 -17.34 13.27 -6.01
N ILE A 200 -17.47 14.22 -6.92
CA ILE A 200 -18.66 15.04 -7.06
C ILE A 200 -19.55 14.35 -8.10
N GLY A 201 -20.49 13.57 -7.61
CA GLY A 201 -21.49 12.91 -8.47
C GLY A 201 -21.02 11.57 -9.10
N PRO A 202 -21.96 10.90 -9.81
CA PRO A 202 -21.64 9.64 -10.51
C PRO A 202 -20.82 9.92 -11.76
N ARG A 203 -19.71 9.17 -11.95
CA ARG A 203 -18.93 9.19 -13.19
C ARG A 203 -19.77 8.62 -14.32
N GLU A 204 -19.65 9.20 -15.51
CA GLU A 204 -20.18 8.60 -16.72
C GLU A 204 -19.58 7.22 -16.98
N ALA A 205 -20.34 6.34 -17.62
CA ALA A 205 -19.87 5.02 -17.99
C ALA A 205 -18.63 5.16 -18.88
N LEU A 206 -17.56 4.47 -18.49
CA LEU A 206 -16.31 4.49 -19.27
C LEU A 206 -16.53 3.79 -20.62
N PRO A 207 -16.00 4.32 -21.72
CA PRO A 207 -15.92 3.61 -22.98
C PRO A 207 -15.23 2.27 -22.80
N GLN A 208 -15.78 1.20 -23.36
CA GLN A 208 -15.23 -0.15 -23.18
C GLN A 208 -13.88 -0.35 -23.90
N ASP A 209 -13.68 0.40 -24.99
CA ASP A 209 -12.47 0.36 -25.79
C ASP A 209 -11.84 1.77 -25.89
N VAL A 210 -10.87 2.02 -25.04
CA VAL A 210 -9.99 3.16 -25.24
C VAL A 210 -8.81 2.70 -26.07
N GLN A 211 -8.75 3.19 -27.29
CA GLN A 211 -7.58 3.04 -28.13
C GLN A 211 -6.39 3.69 -27.41
N ARG A 212 -5.41 2.87 -27.07
CA ARG A 212 -4.10 3.38 -26.63
C ARG A 212 -3.43 3.99 -27.84
N THR A 213 -3.02 5.24 -27.74
CA THR A 213 -2.11 5.82 -28.71
C THR A 213 -0.74 5.16 -28.48
N PRO A 214 -0.17 4.44 -29.45
CA PRO A 214 1.16 3.89 -29.29
C PRO A 214 2.15 5.02 -29.02
N GLY A 215 2.83 4.97 -27.87
CA GLY A 215 3.79 5.98 -27.46
C GLY A 215 3.38 6.87 -26.28
N ASP A 216 2.10 6.86 -25.88
CA ASP A 216 1.68 7.61 -24.70
C ASP A 216 2.35 7.06 -23.43
N GLN A 217 2.96 7.94 -22.67
CA GLN A 217 3.57 7.64 -21.37
C GLN A 217 2.88 8.46 -20.29
N LEU A 218 2.55 7.79 -19.18
CA LEU A 218 2.16 8.46 -17.95
C LEU A 218 3.40 8.65 -17.10
N ILE A 219 3.65 9.87 -16.65
CA ILE A 219 4.83 10.26 -15.86
C ILE A 219 4.36 10.76 -14.51
N VAL A 220 4.88 10.18 -13.44
CA VAL A 220 4.72 10.71 -12.09
C VAL A 220 5.98 11.46 -11.71
N HIS A 221 5.83 12.75 -11.47
CA HIS A 221 6.87 13.67 -11.03
C HIS A 221 6.80 13.79 -9.50
N VAL A 222 7.94 13.73 -8.84
CA VAL A 222 8.04 13.95 -7.40
C VAL A 222 9.22 14.85 -7.08
N TRP A 223 8.95 15.88 -6.31
CA TRP A 223 9.94 16.75 -5.68
C TRP A 223 10.04 16.31 -4.22
N THR A 224 11.18 15.72 -3.86
CA THR A 224 11.42 15.32 -2.48
C THR A 224 11.75 16.54 -1.63
N PRO A 225 11.33 16.61 -0.37
CA PRO A 225 11.62 17.77 0.47
C PRO A 225 13.11 17.79 0.84
N GLU A 226 13.87 18.68 0.19
CA GLU A 226 15.30 18.91 0.46
C GLU A 226 15.56 20.23 1.21
N GLY A 227 14.52 20.83 1.79
CA GLY A 227 14.57 22.16 2.40
C GLY A 227 14.11 23.26 1.45
N SER A 228 14.17 24.52 1.89
CA SER A 228 13.92 25.63 0.99
C SER A 228 15.09 25.72 -0.03
N ALA A 229 14.80 26.07 -1.27
CA ALA A 229 15.81 26.23 -2.32
C ALA A 229 16.93 27.26 -1.96
N LYS A 230 16.82 27.93 -0.83
CA LYS A 230 17.73 28.99 -0.35
C LYS A 230 18.63 28.58 0.81
N GLN A 231 18.35 27.46 1.53
CA GLN A 231 19.16 27.05 2.69
C GLN A 231 19.22 25.53 2.80
N GLN A 232 20.44 25.03 3.10
CA GLN A 232 20.68 23.60 3.35
C GLN A 232 20.00 23.15 4.65
N THR A 233 19.26 22.07 4.59
CA THR A 233 18.67 21.42 5.76
C THR A 233 19.62 20.38 6.34
N LEU A 234 19.53 20.14 7.65
CA LEU A 234 20.15 18.98 8.27
C LEU A 234 19.53 17.70 7.70
N PRO A 235 20.34 16.79 7.11
CA PRO A 235 19.82 15.59 6.50
C PRO A 235 19.24 14.65 7.57
N ARG A 236 17.90 14.51 7.56
CA ARG A 236 17.16 13.52 8.35
C ARG A 236 16.42 12.58 7.40
N PRO A 237 17.09 11.55 6.84
CA PRO A 237 16.61 10.80 5.67
C PRO A 237 15.18 10.26 5.79
N VAL A 238 14.78 9.82 6.97
CA VAL A 238 13.43 9.26 7.20
C VAL A 238 12.41 10.38 7.40
N ILE A 239 12.71 11.38 8.24
CA ILE A 239 11.76 12.45 8.56
C ILE A 239 11.55 13.34 7.34
N ASN A 240 12.63 13.78 6.70
CA ASN A 240 12.56 14.63 5.52
C ASN A 240 11.81 13.96 4.38
N ARG A 241 12.00 12.63 4.21
CA ARG A 241 11.35 11.89 3.12
C ARG A 241 9.85 11.71 3.33
N TYR A 242 9.41 11.38 4.55
CA TYR A 242 8.03 10.94 4.78
C TYR A 242 7.14 11.97 5.48
N ILE A 243 7.71 13.00 6.04
CA ILE A 243 6.96 14.03 6.76
C ILE A 243 7.21 15.40 6.14
N ALA A 244 8.35 16.01 6.43
CA ALA A 244 8.75 17.31 5.93
C ALA A 244 10.22 17.58 6.24
N ALA A 245 10.88 18.39 5.43
CA ALA A 245 12.16 18.99 5.77
C ALA A 245 11.92 20.32 6.48
N VAL A 246 12.71 20.59 7.52
CA VAL A 246 12.66 21.85 8.26
C VAL A 246 14.01 22.54 8.06
N ASP A 247 14.01 23.75 7.51
CA ASP A 247 15.23 24.52 7.33
C ASP A 247 15.71 25.20 8.62
N ALA A 248 16.85 25.87 8.55
CA ALA A 248 17.44 26.55 9.72
C ALA A 248 16.54 27.66 10.31
N ASN A 249 15.58 28.17 9.56
CA ASN A 249 14.62 29.17 9.98
C ASN A 249 13.29 28.60 10.47
N GLY A 250 13.17 27.25 10.56
CA GLY A 250 11.94 26.59 10.96
C GLY A 250 10.90 26.46 9.84
N VAL A 251 11.22 26.83 8.59
CA VAL A 251 10.30 26.72 7.46
C VAL A 251 10.14 25.27 7.05
N ILE A 252 8.89 24.80 7.02
CA ILE A 252 8.54 23.42 6.71
C ILE A 252 8.33 23.26 5.20
N SER A 253 9.17 22.45 4.55
CA SER A 253 9.01 22.01 3.16
C SER A 253 8.49 20.58 3.10
N THR A 254 7.32 20.38 2.52
CA THR A 254 6.70 19.05 2.38
C THR A 254 7.03 18.38 1.05
N GLY A 255 7.74 19.05 0.13
CA GLY A 255 7.92 18.59 -1.24
C GLY A 255 6.63 18.70 -2.06
N HIS A 256 6.64 18.12 -3.27
CA HIS A 256 5.51 18.16 -4.20
C HIS A 256 5.38 16.88 -5.02
N ALA A 257 4.22 16.67 -5.64
CA ALA A 257 3.98 15.60 -6.60
C ALA A 257 3.02 16.07 -7.69
N ALA A 258 3.29 15.66 -8.94
CA ALA A 258 2.45 15.88 -10.11
C ALA A 258 2.37 14.62 -10.99
N LEU A 259 1.35 14.55 -11.82
CA LEU A 259 1.15 13.48 -12.80
C LEU A 259 0.92 14.10 -14.18
N GLU A 260 1.62 13.58 -15.18
CA GLU A 260 1.58 14.05 -16.56
C GLU A 260 1.29 12.93 -17.55
N VAL A 261 0.49 13.25 -18.57
CA VAL A 261 0.41 12.49 -19.83
C VAL A 261 0.61 13.50 -20.95
N PRO A 262 1.87 13.65 -21.43
CA PRO A 262 2.17 14.67 -22.44
C PRO A 262 1.48 14.40 -23.79
N PRO A 263 0.99 15.39 -24.52
CA PRO A 263 0.80 16.79 -24.13
C PRO A 263 -0.60 17.05 -23.54
N THR A 264 -1.39 16.01 -23.23
CA THR A 264 -2.84 16.09 -23.07
C THR A 264 -3.32 16.37 -21.66
N LEU A 265 -2.54 16.01 -20.64
CA LEU A 265 -3.03 16.05 -19.24
C LEU A 265 -1.88 16.36 -18.28
N TYR A 266 -2.14 17.31 -17.37
CA TYR A 266 -1.27 17.61 -16.24
C TYR A 266 -2.09 17.78 -14.96
N ILE A 267 -1.69 17.10 -13.89
CA ILE A 267 -2.35 17.11 -12.58
C ILE A 267 -1.33 17.54 -11.53
N SER A 268 -1.41 18.78 -11.12
CA SER A 268 -0.60 19.36 -10.07
C SER A 268 -1.47 20.34 -9.28
N LEU A 269 -1.69 20.07 -8.00
CA LEU A 269 -2.57 20.84 -7.13
C LEU A 269 -1.76 21.57 -6.04
N TYR A 270 -1.94 22.89 -5.95
CA TYR A 270 -1.39 23.76 -4.91
C TYR A 270 -2.50 24.43 -4.12
N PRO A 271 -2.24 24.90 -2.90
CA PRO A 271 -3.10 25.89 -2.26
C PRO A 271 -3.00 27.21 -3.03
N ALA A 272 -4.14 27.90 -3.21
CA ALA A 272 -4.18 29.17 -3.93
C ALA A 272 -3.46 30.31 -3.17
N ALA A 273 -3.44 30.22 -1.82
CA ALA A 273 -2.69 31.10 -0.93
C ALA A 273 -1.76 30.26 -0.03
N GLU A 274 -0.68 30.83 0.41
CA GLU A 274 0.23 30.16 1.36
C GLU A 274 -0.52 29.77 2.64
N ILE A 275 -0.35 28.53 3.05
CA ILE A 275 -0.89 28.02 4.32
C ILE A 275 0.18 28.29 5.38
N ASP A 276 -0.21 28.92 6.48
CA ASP A 276 0.68 29.09 7.63
C ASP A 276 1.05 27.69 8.17
N ARG A 277 2.33 27.33 8.03
CA ARG A 277 2.89 26.06 8.47
C ARG A 277 3.73 26.23 9.73
N SER A 278 3.37 27.20 10.57
CA SER A 278 4.05 27.36 11.86
C SER A 278 3.93 26.09 12.70
N PRO A 279 4.97 25.68 13.44
CA PRO A 279 4.95 24.46 14.24
C PRO A 279 3.79 24.40 15.26
N SER A 280 3.33 25.56 15.76
CA SER A 280 2.21 25.65 16.69
C SER A 280 0.86 25.27 16.08
N GLU A 281 0.62 25.63 14.81
CA GLU A 281 -0.64 25.38 14.12
C GLU A 281 -0.63 24.09 13.27
N PHE A 282 0.55 23.51 13.03
CA PHE A 282 0.70 22.37 12.13
C PHE A 282 -0.22 21.19 12.48
N PHE A 283 -0.33 20.83 13.76
CA PHE A 283 -1.20 19.72 14.20
C PHE A 283 -2.69 20.05 14.02
N ASN A 284 -3.09 21.31 14.11
CA ASN A 284 -4.46 21.74 13.84
C ASN A 284 -4.78 21.64 12.35
N LEU A 285 -3.84 22.00 11.48
CA LEU A 285 -3.96 21.90 10.03
C LEU A 285 -4.03 20.47 9.49
N LEU A 286 -3.45 19.50 10.22
CA LEU A 286 -3.52 18.08 9.86
C LEU A 286 -4.90 17.46 10.06
N LYS A 287 -5.85 18.14 10.72
CA LYS A 287 -7.21 17.60 10.87
C LYS A 287 -7.93 17.65 9.53
N ALA A 288 -8.49 16.51 9.13
CA ALA A 288 -9.30 16.38 7.90
C ALA A 288 -10.71 16.94 8.09
N VAL A 289 -10.81 18.18 8.54
CA VAL A 289 -12.06 18.91 8.75
C VAL A 289 -12.25 19.96 7.67
N GLU A 290 -13.49 20.33 7.41
CA GLU A 290 -13.83 21.32 6.38
C GLU A 290 -13.23 22.70 6.67
N ALA A 291 -13.15 23.07 7.94
CA ALA A 291 -12.52 24.33 8.38
C ALA A 291 -11.05 24.50 7.95
N ASN A 292 -10.35 23.39 7.66
CA ASN A 292 -8.97 23.40 7.15
C ASN A 292 -8.90 23.27 5.62
N THR A 293 -10.03 23.42 4.93
CA THR A 293 -10.08 23.40 3.47
C THR A 293 -9.99 24.83 2.95
N VAL A 294 -9.01 25.07 2.08
CA VAL A 294 -8.74 26.37 1.46
C VAL A 294 -8.94 26.29 -0.05
N ALA A 295 -8.95 27.43 -0.75
CA ALA A 295 -8.96 27.43 -2.20
C ALA A 295 -7.71 26.73 -2.75
N GLY A 296 -7.89 25.92 -3.77
CA GLY A 296 -6.83 25.22 -4.51
C GLY A 296 -6.58 25.86 -5.86
N LYS A 297 -5.43 25.59 -6.43
CA LYS A 297 -5.04 26.01 -7.78
C LYS A 297 -4.33 24.89 -8.50
N TYR A 298 -4.75 24.60 -9.73
CA TYR A 298 -4.06 23.65 -10.61
C TYR A 298 -3.02 24.36 -11.48
N GLN A 299 -1.86 23.72 -11.65
CA GLN A 299 -0.82 24.20 -12.57
C GLN A 299 -1.15 23.80 -14.01
N PRO A 300 -0.79 24.64 -15.02
CA PRO A 300 -1.15 24.38 -16.41
C PRO A 300 -0.37 23.20 -17.03
N ASP A 301 0.93 23.11 -16.83
CA ASP A 301 1.80 22.08 -17.36
C ASP A 301 3.12 21.97 -16.58
N TYR A 302 3.89 20.90 -16.88
CA TYR A 302 5.17 20.62 -16.21
C TYR A 302 6.23 21.69 -16.48
N ARG A 303 6.28 22.23 -17.71
CA ARG A 303 7.30 23.24 -18.09
C ARG A 303 7.09 24.52 -17.31
N PHE A 304 5.83 24.95 -17.18
CA PHE A 304 5.48 26.10 -16.36
C PHE A 304 5.97 25.92 -14.92
N GLU A 305 5.69 24.78 -14.32
CA GLU A 305 6.05 24.50 -12.93
C GLU A 305 7.57 24.39 -12.74
N ALA A 306 8.25 23.68 -13.65
CA ALA A 306 9.71 23.53 -13.62
C ALA A 306 10.44 24.89 -13.77
N ASN A 307 9.91 25.79 -14.61
CA ASN A 307 10.47 27.13 -14.78
C ASN A 307 10.22 28.05 -13.59
N MET A 308 9.06 27.89 -12.92
CA MET A 308 8.70 28.71 -11.76
C MET A 308 9.44 28.28 -10.50
N TRP A 309 9.82 27.03 -10.40
CA TRP A 309 10.44 26.47 -9.20
C TRP A 309 11.73 25.68 -9.51
N CYS A 310 11.63 24.41 -9.90
CA CYS A 310 12.74 23.54 -10.32
C CYS A 310 12.22 22.29 -11.00
N GLU A 311 13.10 21.55 -11.68
CA GLU A 311 12.77 20.24 -12.21
C GLU A 311 12.51 19.22 -11.09
N SER A 312 11.65 18.21 -11.39
CA SER A 312 11.36 17.14 -10.45
C SER A 312 12.57 16.22 -10.24
N ASP A 313 12.87 15.90 -8.99
CA ASP A 313 14.00 15.01 -8.62
C ASP A 313 13.82 13.59 -9.11
N ARG A 314 12.57 13.13 -9.17
CA ARG A 314 12.20 11.77 -9.50
C ARG A 314 11.08 11.75 -10.53
N LYS A 315 11.28 10.96 -11.57
CA LYS A 315 10.30 10.72 -12.64
C LYS A 315 10.09 9.20 -12.77
N ILE A 316 8.84 8.74 -12.72
CA ILE A 316 8.49 7.33 -12.87
C ILE A 316 7.52 7.20 -14.03
N TYR A 317 7.86 6.35 -14.99
CA TYR A 317 7.19 6.22 -16.27
C TYR A 317 6.34 4.96 -16.34
N PHE A 318 5.08 5.07 -16.72
CA PHE A 318 4.20 3.94 -16.99
C PHE A 318 3.85 3.91 -18.47
N SER A 319 4.15 2.81 -19.14
CA SER A 319 3.75 2.53 -20.53
C SER A 319 2.40 1.80 -20.61
N THR A 320 1.89 1.32 -19.48
CA THR A 320 0.62 0.58 -19.40
C THR A 320 -0.31 1.27 -18.42
N PHE A 321 -1.35 1.95 -18.93
CA PHE A 321 -2.35 2.64 -18.13
C PHE A 321 -3.67 2.77 -18.90
N ASN A 322 -4.75 3.14 -18.21
CA ASN A 322 -6.09 3.36 -18.75
C ASN A 322 -6.35 4.87 -18.89
N ALA A 323 -6.09 5.41 -20.07
CA ALA A 323 -6.22 6.84 -20.33
C ALA A 323 -7.68 7.34 -20.13
N ALA A 324 -8.69 6.55 -20.50
CA ALA A 324 -10.08 6.95 -20.32
C ALA A 324 -10.48 7.06 -18.86
N SER A 325 -10.06 6.08 -18.05
CA SER A 325 -10.35 6.13 -16.61
C SER A 325 -9.67 7.33 -15.96
N LEU A 326 -8.43 7.63 -16.36
CA LEU A 326 -7.70 8.82 -15.89
C LEU A 326 -8.38 10.11 -16.33
N THR A 327 -8.76 10.23 -17.59
CA THR A 327 -9.43 11.43 -18.13
C THR A 327 -10.80 11.64 -17.46
N SER A 328 -11.57 10.57 -17.29
CA SER A 328 -12.85 10.63 -16.59
C SER A 328 -12.67 11.05 -15.11
N PHE A 329 -11.65 10.52 -14.44
CA PHE A 329 -11.28 10.96 -13.09
C PHE A 329 -10.96 12.45 -13.07
N TRP A 330 -10.06 12.89 -13.94
CA TRP A 330 -9.59 14.28 -13.98
C TRP A 330 -10.70 15.27 -14.28
N THR A 331 -11.56 14.97 -15.25
CA THR A 331 -12.70 15.83 -15.63
C THR A 331 -13.60 16.12 -14.44
N GLN A 332 -13.80 15.17 -13.53
CA GLN A 332 -14.58 15.38 -12.32
C GLN A 332 -13.79 16.02 -11.19
N TYR A 333 -12.57 15.51 -10.97
CA TYR A 333 -11.74 15.95 -9.86
C TYR A 333 -11.41 17.44 -9.94
N ARG A 334 -11.11 17.95 -11.14
CA ARG A 334 -10.77 19.37 -11.35
C ARG A 334 -11.93 20.35 -11.17
N GLN A 335 -13.17 19.87 -11.12
CA GLN A 335 -14.33 20.75 -10.89
C GLN A 335 -14.34 21.36 -9.48
N THR A 336 -13.61 20.77 -8.55
CA THR A 336 -13.49 21.28 -7.19
C THR A 336 -12.09 21.88 -7.00
N GLU A 337 -12.02 23.21 -6.95
CA GLU A 337 -10.77 23.93 -6.74
C GLU A 337 -10.54 24.17 -5.24
N THR A 338 -10.40 23.08 -4.48
CA THR A 338 -10.12 23.12 -3.05
C THR A 338 -8.85 22.37 -2.73
N TYR A 339 -8.19 22.78 -1.67
CA TYR A 339 -6.99 22.17 -1.12
C TYR A 339 -7.18 21.90 0.37
N ASN A 340 -6.79 20.72 0.81
CA ASN A 340 -6.71 20.36 2.22
C ASN A 340 -5.43 19.56 2.43
N LEU A 341 -4.64 19.92 3.40
CA LEU A 341 -3.30 19.34 3.62
C LEU A 341 -3.33 17.82 3.81
N THR A 342 -4.44 17.25 4.24
CA THR A 342 -4.56 15.85 4.62
C THR A 342 -5.22 14.97 3.54
N TRP A 343 -6.40 15.37 3.03
CA TRP A 343 -7.18 14.49 2.17
C TRP A 343 -7.26 14.95 0.71
N ARG A 344 -6.93 16.21 0.40
CA ARG A 344 -6.95 16.78 -0.95
C ARG A 344 -5.75 17.69 -1.19
N ASN A 345 -4.57 17.09 -1.24
CA ASN A 345 -3.31 17.77 -1.50
C ASN A 345 -2.68 17.30 -2.83
N CYS A 346 -1.52 17.84 -3.20
CA CYS A 346 -0.79 17.44 -4.40
C CYS A 346 -0.58 15.91 -4.46
N SER A 347 -0.13 15.32 -3.38
CA SER A 347 0.20 13.90 -3.30
C SER A 347 -1.02 12.99 -3.39
N SER A 348 -2.14 13.37 -2.73
CA SER A 348 -3.39 12.61 -2.82
C SER A 348 -4.00 12.68 -4.22
N SER A 349 -3.91 13.84 -4.88
CA SER A 349 -4.37 14.03 -6.26
C SER A 349 -3.65 13.08 -7.21
N VAL A 350 -2.32 12.99 -7.10
CA VAL A 350 -1.48 12.10 -7.90
C VAL A 350 -1.76 10.64 -7.58
N ALA A 351 -1.86 10.27 -6.30
CA ALA A 351 -2.12 8.89 -5.91
C ALA A 351 -3.45 8.37 -6.47
N TYR A 352 -4.53 9.16 -6.36
CA TYR A 352 -5.84 8.78 -6.89
C TYR A 352 -5.89 8.84 -8.42
N ALA A 353 -5.23 9.80 -9.06
CA ALA A 353 -5.09 9.83 -10.51
C ALA A 353 -4.35 8.58 -11.03
N LEU A 354 -3.28 8.17 -10.35
CA LEU A 354 -2.54 6.96 -10.67
C LEU A 354 -3.40 5.70 -10.46
N GLU A 355 -4.17 5.61 -9.38
CA GLU A 355 -5.12 4.50 -9.17
C GLU A 355 -6.16 4.46 -10.28
N ALA A 356 -6.73 5.59 -10.68
CA ALA A 356 -7.66 5.66 -11.79
C ALA A 356 -7.01 5.25 -13.12
N ALA A 357 -5.77 5.68 -13.36
CA ALA A 357 -5.00 5.32 -14.55
C ALA A 357 -4.64 3.82 -14.59
N LEU A 358 -4.45 3.19 -13.45
CA LEU A 358 -4.08 1.77 -13.39
C LEU A 358 -5.29 0.82 -13.27
N ASP A 359 -6.54 1.34 -13.26
CA ASP A 359 -7.74 0.50 -13.23
C ASP A 359 -7.81 -0.39 -14.48
N GLY A 360 -7.70 -1.72 -14.25
CA GLY A 360 -7.70 -2.72 -15.31
C GLY A 360 -6.39 -2.81 -16.12
N ALA A 361 -5.31 -2.17 -15.69
CA ALA A 361 -4.03 -2.20 -16.41
C ALA A 361 -3.48 -3.63 -16.61
N LEU A 362 -3.79 -4.56 -15.72
CA LEU A 362 -3.41 -5.97 -15.78
C LEU A 362 -4.56 -6.92 -16.16
N LYS A 363 -5.66 -6.41 -16.74
CA LYS A 363 -6.86 -7.19 -17.10
C LYS A 363 -6.52 -8.46 -17.90
N GLU A 364 -5.69 -8.34 -18.93
CA GLU A 364 -5.33 -9.47 -19.79
C GLU A 364 -4.49 -10.52 -19.04
N ARG A 365 -3.54 -10.07 -18.21
CA ARG A 365 -2.72 -10.97 -17.39
C ARG A 365 -3.55 -11.72 -16.37
N CYS A 366 -4.48 -11.04 -15.72
CA CYS A 366 -5.36 -11.63 -14.70
C CYS A 366 -6.36 -12.62 -15.30
N SER A 367 -6.93 -12.33 -16.47
CA SER A 367 -7.88 -13.20 -17.16
C SER A 367 -7.28 -14.54 -17.61
N ARG A 368 -5.97 -14.59 -17.83
CA ARG A 368 -5.21 -15.83 -18.19
C ARG A 368 -4.67 -16.59 -16.96
N GLY A 369 -5.31 -16.47 -15.80
CA GLY A 369 -4.89 -17.14 -14.57
C GLY A 369 -3.75 -16.47 -13.81
N GLY A 370 -3.30 -15.29 -14.24
CA GLY A 370 -2.20 -14.54 -13.61
C GLY A 370 -2.57 -13.85 -12.30
N PHE A 371 -3.86 -13.83 -11.91
CA PHE A 371 -4.30 -13.14 -10.70
C PHE A 371 -3.69 -13.73 -9.42
N MET A 372 -3.62 -15.05 -9.31
CA MET A 372 -2.99 -15.68 -8.14
C MET A 372 -1.50 -15.33 -8.04
N ARG A 373 -0.78 -15.30 -9.18
CA ARG A 373 0.62 -14.89 -9.21
C ARG A 373 0.80 -13.44 -8.77
N LEU A 374 -0.15 -12.55 -9.12
CA LEU A 374 -0.16 -11.16 -8.70
C LEU A 374 -0.18 -11.04 -7.17
N LEU A 375 -0.95 -11.88 -6.48
CA LEU A 375 -1.07 -11.86 -5.01
C LEU A 375 0.25 -12.24 -4.30
N PHE A 376 1.16 -12.94 -4.97
CA PHE A 376 2.47 -13.31 -4.41
C PHE A 376 3.57 -12.28 -4.68
N ILE A 377 3.29 -11.20 -5.41
CA ILE A 377 4.26 -10.13 -5.67
C ILE A 377 4.44 -9.30 -4.40
N PRO A 378 5.64 -9.23 -3.79
CA PRO A 378 5.87 -8.49 -2.55
C PRO A 378 5.53 -7.00 -2.65
N GLU A 379 5.79 -6.39 -3.81
CA GLU A 379 5.53 -4.97 -4.06
C GLU A 379 4.04 -4.64 -4.02
N LEU A 380 3.16 -5.58 -4.35
CA LEU A 380 1.72 -5.41 -4.18
C LEU A 380 1.34 -5.25 -2.69
N TRP A 381 2.00 -6.00 -1.81
CA TRP A 381 1.78 -5.90 -0.37
C TRP A 381 2.31 -4.58 0.18
N ILE A 382 3.47 -4.14 -0.30
CA ILE A 382 4.06 -2.84 0.06
C ILE A 382 3.14 -1.71 -0.39
N ALA A 383 2.69 -1.72 -1.65
CA ALA A 383 1.74 -0.73 -2.14
C ALA A 383 0.47 -0.68 -1.28
N ALA A 384 -0.05 -1.84 -0.87
CA ALA A 384 -1.23 -1.91 0.00
C ALA A 384 -0.99 -1.29 1.39
N GLN A 385 0.18 -1.51 1.99
CA GLN A 385 0.52 -0.93 3.29
C GLN A 385 0.74 0.59 3.19
N LEU A 386 1.43 1.05 2.15
CA LEU A 386 1.62 2.49 1.88
C LEU A 386 0.27 3.19 1.67
N ARG A 387 -0.62 2.60 0.85
CA ARG A 387 -1.98 3.11 0.65
C ARG A 387 -2.77 3.18 1.96
N LYS A 388 -2.77 2.10 2.74
CA LYS A 388 -3.46 2.06 4.05
C LYS A 388 -2.94 3.14 4.99
N ARG A 389 -1.62 3.32 5.05
CA ARG A 389 -1.00 4.36 5.86
C ARG A 389 -1.42 5.76 5.40
N ALA A 390 -1.32 6.04 4.11
CA ALA A 390 -1.64 7.34 3.54
C ALA A 390 -3.12 7.71 3.69
N THR A 391 -4.04 6.76 3.49
CA THR A 391 -5.49 7.00 3.67
C THR A 391 -5.89 7.20 5.13
N ASN A 392 -5.11 6.70 6.08
CA ASN A 392 -5.36 6.87 7.52
C ASN A 392 -4.64 8.10 8.11
N MET A 393 -3.72 8.73 7.38
CA MET A 393 -3.00 9.93 7.82
C MET A 393 -3.13 11.03 6.79
N ALA A 394 -2.19 11.06 5.84
CA ALA A 394 -2.14 11.95 4.69
C ALA A 394 -1.22 11.36 3.65
N TRP A 395 -1.49 11.61 2.38
CA TRP A 395 -0.53 11.39 1.33
C TRP A 395 0.58 12.46 1.40
N THR A 396 1.82 12.02 1.40
CA THR A 396 3.00 12.89 1.31
C THR A 396 3.77 12.56 0.04
N PRO A 397 4.60 13.47 -0.50
CA PRO A 397 5.39 13.21 -1.70
C PRO A 397 6.27 11.96 -1.59
N GLY A 398 6.88 11.70 -0.42
CA GLY A 398 7.65 10.49 -0.19
C GLY A 398 6.81 9.22 -0.21
N LEU A 399 5.60 9.25 0.37
CA LEU A 399 4.67 8.10 0.31
C LEU A 399 4.18 7.85 -1.12
N VAL A 400 3.88 8.90 -1.89
CA VAL A 400 3.51 8.78 -3.31
C VAL A 400 4.65 8.19 -4.10
N LEU A 401 5.89 8.64 -3.88
CA LEU A 401 7.06 8.12 -4.56
C LEU A 401 7.21 6.60 -4.36
N ASP A 402 7.15 6.15 -3.11
CA ASP A 402 7.31 4.73 -2.79
C ASP A 402 6.10 3.90 -3.26
N TYR A 403 4.89 4.46 -3.17
CA TYR A 403 3.68 3.84 -3.69
C TYR A 403 3.74 3.68 -5.22
N THR A 404 4.15 4.72 -5.93
CA THR A 404 4.32 4.71 -7.38
C THR A 404 5.38 3.70 -7.81
N ARG A 405 6.52 3.62 -7.10
CA ARG A 405 7.56 2.62 -7.35
C ARG A 405 7.07 1.19 -7.12
N ALA A 406 6.32 0.97 -6.06
CA ALA A 406 5.75 -0.34 -5.77
C ALA A 406 4.73 -0.74 -6.85
N LEU A 407 3.82 0.15 -7.26
CA LEU A 407 2.88 -0.10 -8.36
C LEU A 407 3.59 -0.29 -9.70
N HIS A 408 4.63 0.48 -9.98
CA HIS A 408 5.44 0.32 -11.19
C HIS A 408 6.05 -1.09 -11.26
N ALA A 409 6.65 -1.57 -10.18
CA ALA A 409 7.23 -2.91 -10.13
C ALA A 409 6.18 -4.03 -10.30
N VAL A 410 4.94 -3.81 -9.85
CA VAL A 410 3.82 -4.75 -10.07
C VAL A 410 3.36 -4.76 -11.52
N VAL A 411 3.23 -3.58 -12.14
CA VAL A 411 2.73 -3.42 -13.52
C VAL A 411 3.80 -3.82 -14.53
N HIS A 412 5.05 -3.48 -14.27
CA HIS A 412 6.24 -3.75 -15.09
C HIS A 412 7.23 -4.65 -14.32
N PRO A 413 6.89 -5.92 -14.04
CA PRO A 413 7.78 -6.80 -13.30
C PRO A 413 9.07 -7.06 -14.09
N THR A 414 10.19 -6.95 -13.41
CA THR A 414 11.46 -7.48 -13.92
C THR A 414 11.42 -9.00 -13.79
N ASP A 415 11.78 -9.71 -14.87
CA ASP A 415 11.79 -11.19 -14.89
C ASP A 415 12.89 -11.75 -13.98
N VAL A 416 12.64 -11.76 -12.67
CA VAL A 416 13.43 -12.51 -11.70
C VAL A 416 12.83 -13.90 -11.58
N SER A 417 13.20 -14.80 -12.48
CA SER A 417 12.77 -16.19 -12.45
C SER A 417 13.85 -17.05 -11.75
N LEU A 418 13.43 -17.86 -10.76
CA LEU A 418 14.31 -18.88 -10.14
C LEU A 418 14.93 -19.82 -11.19
N ILE A 419 14.17 -20.14 -12.24
CA ILE A 419 14.62 -20.99 -13.33
C ILE A 419 15.75 -20.32 -14.12
N HIS A 420 15.66 -19.00 -14.35
CA HIS A 420 16.72 -18.24 -15.01
C HIS A 420 17.98 -18.14 -14.16
N LEU A 421 17.83 -18.03 -12.85
CA LEU A 421 18.95 -18.00 -11.89
C LEU A 421 19.65 -19.34 -11.79
N LEU A 422 18.89 -20.45 -11.73
CA LEU A 422 19.44 -21.82 -11.72
C LEU A 422 20.16 -22.11 -13.05
N LYS A 423 19.59 -21.75 -14.19
CA LYS A 423 20.25 -21.87 -15.49
C LYS A 423 21.54 -21.07 -15.55
N LYS A 424 21.55 -19.81 -15.11
CA LYS A 424 22.74 -18.97 -15.14
C LYS A 424 23.87 -19.53 -14.26
N ARG A 425 23.55 -20.07 -13.08
CA ARG A 425 24.55 -20.73 -12.20
C ARG A 425 25.09 -22.04 -12.80
N TRP A 426 24.24 -22.83 -13.47
CA TRP A 426 24.67 -24.08 -14.11
C TRP A 426 25.61 -23.81 -15.30
N PHE A 427 25.30 -22.81 -16.13
CA PHE A 427 26.17 -22.47 -17.27
C PHE A 427 27.50 -21.84 -16.85
N THR A 428 27.51 -21.00 -15.79
CA THR A 428 28.80 -20.46 -15.24
C THR A 428 29.64 -21.52 -14.52
N ALA A 429 29.04 -22.50 -13.87
CA ALA A 429 29.77 -23.62 -13.26
C ALA A 429 30.34 -24.60 -14.30
N ALA A 430 29.69 -24.73 -15.47
CA ALA A 430 30.17 -25.57 -16.55
C ALA A 430 31.36 -24.95 -17.32
N ASP A 431 31.47 -23.61 -17.36
CA ASP A 431 32.60 -22.90 -17.98
C ASP A 431 33.83 -22.83 -17.09
N THR A 432 33.69 -22.83 -15.75
CA THR A 432 34.81 -22.83 -14.81
C THR A 432 35.44 -24.21 -14.58
N GLY A 433 34.79 -25.29 -15.06
CA GLY A 433 35.31 -26.67 -14.99
C GLY A 433 36.08 -27.14 -16.24
N ARG A 434 36.34 -26.23 -17.20
CA ARG A 434 37.08 -26.48 -18.45
C ARG A 434 38.38 -25.68 -18.59
N GLN A 435 38.94 -25.18 -17.50
CA GLN A 435 40.29 -24.61 -17.49
C GLN A 435 41.23 -25.46 -16.68
#